data_137f41680e9130dcd62d42e1c9f22f4c
#
_entry.id   137f41680e9130dcd62d42e1c9f22f4c
#
_cell.length_a   1.000
_cell.length_b   1.000
_cell.length_c   1.000
_cell.angle_alpha   90.00
_cell.angle_beta   90.00
_cell.angle_gamma   90.00
#
_symmetry.space_group_name_H-M   'P 1'
#
loop_
_entity.id
_entity.type
_entity.pdbx_description
1 polymer ?
#
loop_
_entity_poly.entity_id
_entity_poly.type
_entity_poly.pdbx_seq_one_letter_code
_entity_poly.pdbx_strand_id
1 'polypeptide(L)'
;IDRIIDMFQGHQDQVRSQLSMILEAIISEQLIPGKDGELIPVFEIMLVNPAIRSQIRENKIHQIENTMISNRQNGMVMMDDAIYDLYQQGKITKDIAIQYSLHPDRMKTRVQ
;
A
#
# COMPACT_ATOMS: atom_id res chain seq x y z
N ILE A 1 0.81 7.57 -6.21
CA ILE A 1 1.86 8.43 -6.81
C ILE A 1 1.66 8.57 -8.30
N ASP A 2 1.51 7.48 -9.02
CA ASP A 2 1.32 7.53 -10.47
C ASP A 2 0.10 8.37 -10.88
N ARG A 3 -0.99 8.28 -10.11
CA ARG A 3 -2.19 9.07 -10.40
C ARG A 3 -1.96 10.58 -10.27
N ILE A 4 -1.17 10.98 -9.30
CA ILE A 4 -0.80 12.39 -9.12
C ILE A 4 0.05 12.85 -10.31
N ILE A 5 1.03 12.05 -10.70
CA ILE A 5 1.94 12.37 -11.80
C ILE A 5 1.17 12.44 -13.12
N ASP A 6 0.24 11.51 -13.36
CA ASP A 6 -0.55 11.45 -14.59
C ASP A 6 -1.46 12.66 -14.79
N MET A 7 -1.79 13.38 -13.71
CA MET A 7 -2.56 14.63 -13.80
C MET A 7 -1.78 15.78 -14.43
N PHE A 8 -0.45 15.67 -14.56
CA PHE A 8 0.43 16.74 -15.02
C PHE A 8 1.13 16.35 -16.33
N GLN A 9 0.34 16.17 -17.39
CA GLN A 9 0.87 15.80 -18.69
C GLN A 9 1.84 16.88 -19.20
N GLY A 10 3.00 16.42 -19.72
CA GLY A 10 4.03 17.31 -20.24
C GLY A 10 5.00 17.83 -19.19
N HIS A 11 4.74 17.60 -17.89
CA HIS A 11 5.59 18.07 -16.78
C HIS A 11 5.89 16.96 -15.79
N GLN A 12 5.82 15.71 -16.21
CA GLN A 12 5.89 14.57 -15.29
C GLN A 12 7.22 14.46 -14.55
N ASP A 13 8.35 14.72 -15.24
CA ASP A 13 9.66 14.65 -14.58
C ASP A 13 9.81 15.72 -13.50
N GLN A 14 9.31 16.92 -13.77
CA GLN A 14 9.33 18.01 -12.80
C GLN A 14 8.47 17.67 -11.59
N VAL A 15 7.28 17.10 -11.80
CA VAL A 15 6.37 16.72 -10.73
C VAL A 15 6.98 15.60 -9.89
N ARG A 16 7.59 14.59 -10.50
CA ARG A 16 8.30 13.54 -9.76
C ARG A 16 9.39 14.10 -8.86
N SER A 17 10.19 15.03 -9.40
CA SER A 17 11.27 15.67 -8.65
C SER A 17 10.72 16.42 -7.44
N GLN A 18 9.67 17.21 -7.64
CA GLN A 18 9.04 17.99 -6.55
C GLN A 18 8.40 17.07 -5.51
N LEU A 19 7.64 16.06 -5.94
CA LEU A 19 7.02 15.11 -5.01
C LEU A 19 8.07 14.37 -4.18
N SER A 20 9.19 13.98 -4.80
CA SER A 20 10.25 13.29 -4.07
C SER A 20 10.86 14.13 -2.95
N MET A 21 10.83 15.46 -3.08
CA MET A 21 11.38 16.36 -2.07
C MET A 21 10.41 16.65 -0.92
N ILE A 22 9.10 16.64 -1.19
CA ILE A 22 8.10 17.11 -0.21
C ILE A 22 7.29 15.99 0.45
N LEU A 23 7.12 14.84 -0.21
CA LEU A 23 6.36 13.74 0.37
C LEU A 23 7.07 13.16 1.58
N GLU A 24 6.33 13.01 2.68
CA GLU A 24 6.83 12.37 3.90
C GLU A 24 6.14 11.05 4.19
N ALA A 25 4.84 10.94 3.82
CA ALA A 25 4.07 9.72 4.02
C ALA A 25 2.89 9.67 3.07
N ILE A 26 2.44 8.47 2.75
CA ILE A 26 1.17 8.22 2.07
C ILE A 26 0.41 7.18 2.86
N ILE A 27 -0.83 7.51 3.23
CA ILE A 27 -1.74 6.60 3.90
C ILE A 27 -2.90 6.30 2.96
N SER A 28 -3.05 5.02 2.62
CA SER A 28 -4.13 4.53 1.77
C SER A 28 -5.14 3.77 2.61
N GLU A 29 -6.43 3.98 2.35
CA GLU A 29 -7.51 3.33 3.09
C GLU A 29 -8.36 2.49 2.16
N GLN A 30 -8.81 1.34 2.66
CA GLN A 30 -9.81 0.50 2.02
C GLN A 30 -10.84 0.08 3.06
N LEU A 31 -12.13 0.11 2.70
CA LEU A 31 -13.20 -0.40 3.56
C LEU A 31 -13.51 -1.84 3.17
N ILE A 32 -13.47 -2.74 4.14
CA ILE A 32 -13.61 -4.18 3.91
C ILE A 32 -14.79 -4.72 4.72
N PRO A 33 -15.68 -5.55 4.12
CA PRO A 33 -16.81 -6.12 4.85
C PRO A 33 -16.37 -7.07 5.96
N GLY A 34 -16.79 -6.81 7.19
CA GLY A 34 -16.59 -7.69 8.32
C GLY A 34 -17.64 -8.79 8.40
N LYS A 35 -17.38 -9.79 9.23
CA LYS A 35 -18.31 -10.92 9.45
C LYS A 35 -19.66 -10.48 9.99
N ASP A 36 -19.69 -9.40 10.76
CA ASP A 36 -20.90 -8.90 11.41
C ASP A 36 -21.64 -7.87 10.55
N GLY A 37 -21.25 -7.71 9.29
CA GLY A 37 -21.92 -6.83 8.35
C GLY A 37 -21.42 -5.38 8.35
N GLU A 38 -20.53 -5.01 9.28
CA GLU A 38 -19.91 -3.67 9.30
C GLU A 38 -18.83 -3.54 8.24
N LEU A 39 -18.51 -2.29 7.85
CA LEU A 39 -17.35 -1.99 7.03
C LEU A 39 -16.16 -1.64 7.94
N ILE A 40 -15.04 -2.33 7.75
CA ILE A 40 -13.85 -2.17 8.56
C ILE A 40 -12.81 -1.38 7.76
N PRO A 41 -12.32 -0.24 8.26
CA PRO A 41 -11.25 0.49 7.58
C PRO A 41 -9.92 -0.23 7.74
N VAL A 42 -9.17 -0.35 6.64
CA VAL A 42 -7.85 -0.97 6.60
C VAL A 42 -6.90 0.02 5.94
N PHE A 43 -5.71 0.14 6.49
CA PHE A 43 -4.76 1.16 6.04
C PHE A 43 -3.46 0.53 5.56
N GLU A 44 -2.93 1.12 4.49
CA GLU A 44 -1.54 0.94 4.08
C GLU A 44 -0.78 2.22 4.44
N ILE A 45 0.39 2.09 5.04
CA ILE A 45 1.19 3.23 5.45
C ILE A 45 2.57 3.13 4.80
N MET A 46 2.90 4.13 3.98
CA MET A 46 4.22 4.29 3.38
C MET A 46 4.88 5.51 3.97
N LEU A 47 6.02 5.33 4.62
CA LEU A 47 6.85 6.42 5.10
C LEU A 47 7.95 6.66 4.07
N VAL A 48 8.10 7.90 3.61
CA VAL A 48 9.10 8.22 2.60
C VAL A 48 10.48 8.27 3.25
N ASN A 49 11.33 7.33 2.87
CA ASN A 49 12.73 7.27 3.27
C ASN A 49 13.62 7.61 2.06
N PRO A 50 14.96 7.70 2.22
CA PRO A 50 15.83 8.03 1.09
C PRO A 50 15.68 7.10 -0.11
N ALA A 51 15.45 5.80 0.10
CA ALA A 51 15.25 4.84 -0.99
C ALA A 51 13.98 5.13 -1.76
N ILE A 52 12.85 5.34 -1.06
CA ILE A 52 11.57 5.66 -1.69
C ILE A 52 11.64 7.02 -2.39
N ARG A 53 12.29 8.00 -1.76
CA ARG A 53 12.48 9.33 -2.36
C ARG A 53 13.20 9.24 -3.71
N SER A 54 14.25 8.45 -3.78
CA SER A 54 14.98 8.19 -5.01
C SER A 54 14.12 7.48 -6.06
N GLN A 55 13.34 6.50 -5.62
CA GLN A 55 12.44 5.74 -6.50
C GLN A 55 11.34 6.62 -7.11
N ILE A 56 10.81 7.57 -6.35
CA ILE A 56 9.82 8.53 -6.86
C ILE A 56 10.48 9.44 -7.90
N ARG A 57 11.64 10.01 -7.58
CA ARG A 57 12.36 10.93 -8.46
C ARG A 57 12.75 10.28 -9.77
N GLU A 58 13.20 9.04 -9.73
CA GLU A 58 13.72 8.30 -10.88
C GLU A 58 12.66 7.47 -11.61
N ASN A 59 11.38 7.64 -11.27
CA ASN A 59 10.26 6.89 -11.86
C ASN A 59 10.40 5.38 -11.69
N LYS A 60 10.83 4.95 -10.51
CA LYS A 60 10.96 3.54 -10.15
C LYS A 60 9.88 3.11 -9.17
N ILE A 61 8.64 3.54 -9.41
CA ILE A 61 7.50 3.31 -8.52
C ILE A 61 7.27 1.82 -8.28
N HIS A 62 7.50 0.98 -9.30
CA HIS A 62 7.34 -0.46 -9.19
C HIS A 62 8.28 -1.11 -8.16
N GLN A 63 9.34 -0.42 -7.71
CA GLN A 63 10.26 -0.93 -6.70
C GLN A 63 9.84 -0.56 -5.28
N ILE A 64 8.86 0.34 -5.11
CA ILE A 64 8.44 0.84 -3.79
C ILE A 64 7.91 -0.29 -2.92
N GLU A 65 7.12 -1.20 -3.49
CA GLU A 65 6.55 -2.32 -2.72
C GLU A 65 7.64 -3.15 -2.04
N ASN A 66 8.70 -3.50 -2.75
CA ASN A 66 9.82 -4.24 -2.17
C ASN A 66 10.52 -3.46 -1.07
N THR A 67 10.66 -2.15 -1.24
CA THR A 67 11.23 -1.28 -0.21
C THR A 67 10.35 -1.24 1.04
N MET A 68 9.03 -1.17 0.89
CA MET A 68 8.10 -1.22 2.00
C MET A 68 8.19 -2.55 2.76
N ILE A 69 8.27 -3.66 2.04
CA ILE A 69 8.41 -4.99 2.64
C ILE A 69 9.66 -5.04 3.51
N SER A 70 10.77 -4.50 3.02
CA SER A 70 12.04 -4.46 3.76
C SER A 70 12.00 -3.53 4.98
N ASN A 71 11.03 -2.62 5.02
CA ASN A 71 10.94 -1.60 6.07
C ASN A 71 9.71 -1.76 6.97
N ARG A 72 9.11 -2.94 7.02
CA ARG A 72 7.97 -3.22 7.93
C ARG A 72 8.31 -2.88 9.37
N GLN A 73 9.54 -3.13 9.78
CA GLN A 73 10.01 -2.85 11.13
C GLN A 73 10.09 -1.36 11.46
N ASN A 74 10.10 -0.52 10.44
CA ASN A 74 10.18 0.94 10.58
C ASN A 74 8.83 1.64 10.50
N GLY A 75 7.74 0.90 10.71
CA GLY A 75 6.39 1.46 10.75
C GLY A 75 5.65 1.48 9.43
N MET A 76 6.22 0.90 8.37
CA MET A 76 5.50 0.76 7.11
C MET A 76 4.54 -0.42 7.18
N VAL A 77 3.33 -0.23 6.66
CA VAL A 77 2.27 -1.23 6.70
C VAL A 77 1.79 -1.50 5.27
N MET A 78 1.92 -2.74 4.83
CA MET A 78 1.37 -3.19 3.55
C MET A 78 -0.12 -3.47 3.68
N MET A 79 -0.91 -3.14 2.66
CA MET A 79 -2.36 -3.39 2.67
C MET A 79 -2.67 -4.87 2.94
N ASP A 80 -1.98 -5.78 2.26
CA ASP A 80 -2.25 -7.22 2.41
C ASP A 80 -1.87 -7.75 3.79
N ASP A 81 -0.85 -7.18 4.43
CA ASP A 81 -0.53 -7.52 5.82
C ASP A 81 -1.66 -7.10 6.76
N ALA A 82 -2.20 -5.90 6.58
CA ALA A 82 -3.30 -5.41 7.41
C ALA A 82 -4.57 -6.24 7.19
N ILE A 83 -4.85 -6.65 5.96
CA ILE A 83 -5.98 -7.54 5.65
C ILE A 83 -5.78 -8.91 6.32
N TYR A 84 -4.60 -9.46 6.22
CA TYR A 84 -4.28 -10.76 6.83
C TYR A 84 -4.45 -10.70 8.36
N ASP A 85 -4.04 -9.61 8.99
CA ASP A 85 -4.23 -9.42 10.44
C ASP A 85 -5.70 -9.45 10.82
N LEU A 86 -6.58 -8.82 10.03
CA LEU A 86 -8.03 -8.89 10.28
C LEU A 86 -8.55 -10.31 10.17
N TYR A 87 -8.06 -11.07 9.19
CA TYR A 87 -8.43 -12.48 9.04
C TYR A 87 -7.99 -13.29 10.28
N GLN A 88 -6.77 -13.09 10.76
CA GLN A 88 -6.28 -13.78 11.94
C GLN A 88 -7.05 -13.43 13.21
N GLN A 89 -7.52 -12.18 13.31
CA GLN A 89 -8.36 -11.73 14.42
C GLN A 89 -9.80 -12.25 14.34
N GLY A 90 -10.14 -12.94 13.25
CA GLY A 90 -11.48 -13.46 13.05
C GLY A 90 -12.53 -12.42 12.65
N LYS A 91 -12.11 -11.24 12.21
CA LYS A 91 -13.02 -10.14 11.85
C LYS A 91 -13.55 -10.21 10.44
N ILE A 92 -12.84 -10.89 9.54
CA ILE A 92 -13.24 -11.10 8.15
C ILE A 92 -13.12 -12.57 7.79
N THR A 93 -13.85 -12.98 6.73
CA THR A 93 -13.76 -14.35 6.22
C THR A 93 -12.53 -14.52 5.33
N LYS A 94 -12.16 -15.79 5.11
CA LYS A 94 -11.11 -16.16 4.17
C LYS A 94 -11.37 -15.62 2.77
N ASP A 95 -12.61 -15.75 2.28
CA ASP A 95 -12.99 -15.32 0.95
C ASP A 95 -12.87 -13.80 0.81
N ILE A 96 -13.27 -13.05 1.84
CA ILE A 96 -13.13 -11.60 1.86
C ILE A 96 -11.65 -11.20 1.85
N ALA A 97 -10.81 -11.87 2.63
CA ALA A 97 -9.37 -11.58 2.63
C ALA A 97 -8.76 -11.74 1.24
N ILE A 98 -9.11 -12.80 0.54
CA ILE A 98 -8.61 -13.04 -0.82
C ILE A 98 -9.18 -12.01 -1.81
N GLN A 99 -10.48 -11.75 -1.74
CA GLN A 99 -11.15 -10.85 -2.68
C GLN A 99 -10.61 -9.43 -2.63
N TYR A 100 -10.30 -8.93 -1.43
CA TYR A 100 -9.89 -7.54 -1.24
C TYR A 100 -8.39 -7.34 -1.22
N SER A 101 -7.59 -8.40 -1.29
CA SER A 101 -6.14 -8.28 -1.32
C SER A 101 -5.64 -7.73 -2.66
N LEU A 102 -4.47 -7.08 -2.63
CA LEU A 102 -3.79 -6.62 -3.85
C LEU A 102 -3.13 -7.78 -4.59
N HIS A 103 -2.73 -8.82 -3.87
CA HIS A 103 -2.11 -10.02 -4.42
C HIS A 103 -2.90 -11.27 -3.99
N PRO A 104 -4.03 -11.57 -4.66
CA PRO A 104 -4.93 -12.66 -4.23
C PRO A 104 -4.25 -14.03 -4.16
N ASP A 105 -3.35 -14.32 -5.10
CA ASP A 105 -2.67 -15.63 -5.12
C ASP A 105 -1.77 -15.81 -3.90
N ARG A 106 -1.07 -14.76 -3.48
CA ARG A 106 -0.27 -14.77 -2.27
C ARG A 106 -1.16 -14.89 -1.03
N MET A 107 -2.29 -14.19 -1.03
CA MET A 107 -3.23 -14.23 0.09
C MET A 107 -3.82 -15.62 0.27
N LYS A 108 -4.17 -16.32 -0.82
CA LYS A 108 -4.66 -17.70 -0.77
C LYS A 108 -3.70 -18.62 -0.02
N THR A 109 -2.41 -18.45 -0.24
CA THR A 109 -1.38 -19.22 0.46
C THR A 109 -1.33 -18.88 1.94
N ARG A 110 -1.46 -17.59 2.29
CA ARG A 110 -1.38 -17.14 3.69
C ARG A 110 -2.56 -17.61 4.54
N VAL A 111 -3.76 -17.68 3.98
CA VAL A 111 -5.00 -18.00 4.71
C VAL A 111 -5.35 -19.49 4.73
N GLN A 112 -4.49 -20.33 4.22
CA GLN A 112 -4.68 -21.78 4.26
C GLN A 112 -4.53 -22.35 5.67
#